data_e14a2636f7a29afc64dc8dc0f7b60bfa
#
_entry.id   e14a2636f7a29afc64dc8dc0f7b60bfa
#
_cell.length_a   1.000
_cell.length_b   1.000
_cell.length_c   1.000
_cell.angle_alpha   90.00
_cell.angle_beta   90.00
_cell.angle_gamma   90.00
#
_symmetry.space_group_name_H-M   'P 1'
#
loop_
_entity.id
_entity.type
_entity.pdbx_description
1 polymer ?
#
loop_
_entity_poly.entity_id
_entity_poly.type
_entity_poly.pdbx_seq_one_letter_code
_entity_poly.pdbx_strand_id
1 'polypeptide(L)'
;MKTIILFLSFLTAICYSQQISDPEFNPPIVNPAYPPGEGSQVYIDEAHNNFHTMDGRYKPFADLLTKDGYVVNPLKDEIGQNTLEDVDILVISNSLNIRNTQDWTLPTPSAFTEDEINNIVSWVKDGGSLFLIADHMPFPGAAGELASTFGFELNNGFAYDTVTGGSPDLFTIKEGTLKANSITNGRNELEKVDSIYSFTGEAFQIPEDAATVLILNENFISLMPDTAWNFKDDTPQISVSGWSQGAVKKFGKGKIAMWGEAAMFTAQIAGEQKVKTGMNAPKAKYNYQLLLNIIHWLDHLIE
;
A
#
# COMPACT_ATOMS: atom_id res chain seq x y z
N MET A 1 -16.15 -23.72 -59.10
CA MET A 1 -15.37 -23.88 -57.89
C MET A 1 -15.65 -22.70 -56.99
N LYS A 2 -16.43 -22.89 -55.92
CA LYS A 2 -16.69 -21.84 -54.90
C LYS A 2 -15.69 -22.03 -53.78
N THR A 3 -14.77 -21.07 -53.62
CA THR A 3 -13.79 -21.06 -52.56
C THR A 3 -14.47 -20.56 -51.28
N ILE A 4 -14.64 -21.42 -50.28
CA ILE A 4 -15.13 -21.06 -48.96
C ILE A 4 -13.92 -20.56 -48.17
N ILE A 5 -13.90 -19.26 -47.85
CA ILE A 5 -12.91 -18.66 -46.94
C ILE A 5 -13.47 -18.85 -45.53
N LEU A 6 -12.82 -19.73 -44.78
CA LEU A 6 -13.11 -19.95 -43.36
C LEU A 6 -12.44 -18.84 -42.52
N PHE A 7 -13.23 -17.90 -42.04
CA PHE A 7 -12.77 -16.91 -41.04
C PHE A 7 -12.60 -17.60 -39.70
N LEU A 8 -11.36 -17.88 -39.34
CA LEU A 8 -11.01 -18.34 -37.99
C LEU A 8 -10.95 -17.10 -37.08
N SER A 9 -12.04 -16.81 -36.36
CA SER A 9 -12.02 -15.80 -35.31
C SER A 9 -11.19 -16.32 -34.12
N PHE A 10 -10.00 -15.78 -33.98
CA PHE A 10 -9.23 -15.93 -32.75
C PHE A 10 -9.96 -15.17 -31.64
N LEU A 11 -10.71 -15.87 -30.80
CA LEU A 11 -11.08 -15.36 -29.47
C LEU A 11 -9.79 -15.32 -28.63
N THR A 12 -9.18 -14.16 -28.53
CA THR A 12 -8.20 -13.91 -27.48
C THR A 12 -8.96 -13.88 -26.16
N ALA A 13 -9.01 -15.02 -25.48
CA ALA A 13 -9.38 -15.04 -24.08
C ALA A 13 -8.30 -14.24 -23.32
N ILE A 14 -8.65 -13.03 -22.88
CA ILE A 14 -7.85 -12.28 -21.92
C ILE A 14 -7.98 -13.07 -20.60
N CYS A 15 -7.06 -14.03 -20.39
CA CYS A 15 -6.86 -14.62 -19.09
C CYS A 15 -6.33 -13.52 -18.18
N TYR A 16 -7.20 -12.85 -17.44
CA TYR A 16 -6.77 -12.17 -16.22
C TYR A 16 -6.16 -13.24 -15.33
N SER A 17 -4.84 -13.22 -15.22
CA SER A 17 -4.12 -14.10 -14.30
C SER A 17 -4.66 -13.85 -12.89
N GLN A 18 -5.45 -14.79 -12.38
CA GLN A 18 -6.02 -14.68 -11.05
C GLN A 18 -4.88 -14.62 -10.04
N GLN A 19 -4.74 -13.47 -9.38
CA GLN A 19 -3.82 -13.30 -8.26
C GLN A 19 -4.56 -13.75 -7.00
N ILE A 20 -4.03 -14.75 -6.32
CA ILE A 20 -4.56 -15.26 -5.05
C ILE A 20 -3.50 -15.15 -3.96
N SER A 21 -3.93 -15.03 -2.72
CA SER A 21 -3.03 -15.09 -1.57
C SER A 21 -2.27 -16.42 -1.53
N ASP A 22 -0.96 -16.36 -1.21
CA ASP A 22 -0.12 -17.54 -1.07
C ASP A 22 -0.40 -18.21 0.29
N PRO A 23 -1.05 -19.38 0.32
CA PRO A 23 -1.40 -20.05 1.58
C PRO A 23 -0.17 -20.63 2.30
N GLU A 24 0.98 -20.73 1.62
CA GLU A 24 2.22 -21.24 2.19
C GLU A 24 3.10 -20.13 2.77
N PHE A 25 2.72 -18.85 2.60
CA PHE A 25 3.49 -17.73 3.13
C PHE A 25 3.41 -17.69 4.65
N ASN A 26 4.51 -18.03 5.31
CA ASN A 26 4.61 -18.05 6.76
C ASN A 26 6.04 -17.68 7.20
N PRO A 27 6.42 -16.41 7.12
CA PRO A 27 7.77 -15.98 7.50
C PRO A 27 8.01 -16.15 9.00
N PRO A 28 9.28 -16.35 9.44
CA PRO A 28 9.58 -16.47 10.86
C PRO A 28 9.42 -15.12 11.56
N ILE A 29 8.79 -15.11 12.73
CA ILE A 29 8.82 -14.01 13.70
C ILE A 29 9.58 -14.51 14.91
N VAL A 30 10.77 -13.95 15.17
CA VAL A 30 11.64 -14.41 16.26
C VAL A 30 11.15 -13.89 17.60
N ASN A 31 10.75 -12.60 17.64
CA ASN A 31 10.27 -11.93 18.83
C ASN A 31 8.93 -11.26 18.52
N PRO A 32 7.80 -11.95 18.68
CA PRO A 32 6.48 -11.33 18.52
C PRO A 32 6.33 -10.09 19.40
N ALA A 33 5.53 -9.12 18.94
CA ALA A 33 5.25 -7.90 19.71
C ALA A 33 4.51 -8.22 20.99
N TYR A 34 3.58 -9.17 20.91
CA TYR A 34 2.71 -9.56 22.03
C TYR A 34 2.52 -11.08 22.10
N PRO A 35 2.09 -11.59 23.26
CA PRO A 35 1.49 -12.93 23.31
C PRO A 35 0.29 -13.02 22.34
N PRO A 36 -0.04 -14.21 21.82
CA PRO A 36 -1.10 -14.38 20.84
C PRO A 36 -2.45 -13.76 21.28
N GLY A 37 -2.93 -12.76 20.54
CA GLY A 37 -4.22 -12.11 20.78
C GLY A 37 -4.28 -11.14 21.96
N GLU A 38 -3.13 -10.73 22.52
CA GLU A 38 -3.05 -9.76 23.63
C GLU A 38 -2.58 -8.38 23.15
N GLY A 39 -2.28 -8.22 21.86
CA GLY A 39 -1.83 -6.95 21.26
C GLY A 39 -2.98 -6.01 20.90
N SER A 40 -2.59 -4.84 20.40
CA SER A 40 -3.51 -3.77 19.97
C SER A 40 -4.48 -4.22 18.90
N GLN A 41 -5.63 -3.55 18.84
CA GLN A 41 -6.71 -3.79 17.88
C GLN A 41 -6.35 -3.14 16.53
N VAL A 42 -6.14 -3.96 15.50
CA VAL A 42 -5.87 -3.52 14.13
C VAL A 42 -7.11 -3.77 13.28
N TYR A 43 -7.64 -2.72 12.69
CA TYR A 43 -8.78 -2.86 11.78
C TYR A 43 -8.37 -2.56 10.34
N ILE A 44 -8.74 -3.46 9.42
CA ILE A 44 -8.53 -3.30 7.98
C ILE A 44 -9.83 -2.82 7.36
N ASP A 45 -9.80 -1.65 6.75
CA ASP A 45 -10.95 -1.04 6.09
C ASP A 45 -11.44 -1.88 4.91
N GLU A 46 -12.74 -2.18 4.91
CA GLU A 46 -13.47 -2.88 3.84
C GLU A 46 -14.76 -2.13 3.43
N ALA A 47 -15.01 -0.94 4.03
CA ALA A 47 -16.22 -0.16 3.76
C ALA A 47 -16.13 0.66 2.47
N HIS A 48 -14.90 1.02 2.03
CA HIS A 48 -14.66 1.95 0.94
C HIS A 48 -14.26 1.26 -0.37
N ASN A 49 -14.95 0.17 -0.73
CA ASN A 49 -14.67 -0.62 -1.94
C ASN A 49 -13.18 -0.98 -2.08
N ASN A 50 -12.52 -1.26 -0.99
CA ASN A 50 -11.08 -1.49 -0.91
C ASN A 50 -10.65 -2.68 -1.78
N PHE A 51 -9.62 -2.47 -2.58
CA PHE A 51 -9.06 -3.52 -3.43
C PHE A 51 -8.32 -4.59 -2.62
N HIS A 52 -7.88 -4.24 -1.41
CA HIS A 52 -7.23 -5.13 -0.45
C HIS A 52 -8.09 -5.29 0.80
N THR A 53 -8.65 -6.46 0.97
CA THR A 53 -9.47 -6.84 2.13
C THR A 53 -8.77 -7.89 2.99
N MET A 54 -9.15 -8.01 4.25
CA MET A 54 -8.53 -8.90 5.24
C MET A 54 -8.50 -10.36 4.78
N ASP A 55 -9.62 -10.88 4.26
CA ASP A 55 -9.71 -12.26 3.76
C ASP A 55 -9.34 -12.38 2.27
N GLY A 56 -9.05 -11.25 1.61
CA GLY A 56 -8.66 -11.15 0.21
C GLY A 56 -7.15 -11.12 0.02
N ARG A 57 -6.67 -10.11 -0.71
CA ARG A 57 -5.24 -9.94 -0.99
C ARG A 57 -4.40 -9.62 0.24
N TYR A 58 -5.00 -9.06 1.30
CA TYR A 58 -4.34 -8.77 2.57
C TYR A 58 -4.48 -9.89 3.61
N LYS A 59 -4.94 -11.08 3.20
CA LYS A 59 -4.91 -12.22 4.11
C LYS A 59 -3.50 -12.51 4.67
N PRO A 60 -2.42 -12.53 3.86
CA PRO A 60 -1.06 -12.70 4.40
C PRO A 60 -0.62 -11.57 5.33
N PHE A 61 -1.08 -10.34 5.10
CA PHE A 61 -0.87 -9.18 5.98
C PHE A 61 -1.54 -9.44 7.35
N ALA A 62 -2.82 -9.78 7.35
CA ALA A 62 -3.58 -10.07 8.57
C ALA A 62 -3.03 -11.27 9.35
N ASP A 63 -2.69 -12.35 8.65
CA ASP A 63 -2.09 -13.55 9.25
C ASP A 63 -0.73 -13.23 9.90
N LEU A 64 0.08 -12.36 9.27
CA LEU A 64 1.38 -11.93 9.79
C LEU A 64 1.22 -11.13 11.09
N LEU A 65 0.30 -10.16 11.13
CA LEU A 65 0.03 -9.37 12.34
C LEU A 65 -0.59 -10.23 13.46
N THR A 66 -1.50 -11.14 13.13
CA THR A 66 -2.05 -12.09 14.10
C THR A 66 -0.95 -12.95 14.70
N LYS A 67 0.02 -13.39 13.90
CA LYS A 67 1.18 -14.16 14.37
C LYS A 67 2.12 -13.33 15.25
N ASP A 68 2.17 -12.00 15.03
CA ASP A 68 2.93 -11.07 15.87
C ASP A 68 2.20 -10.68 17.17
N GLY A 69 0.98 -11.20 17.36
CA GLY A 69 0.18 -11.11 18.58
C GLY A 69 -0.94 -10.06 18.56
N TYR A 70 -1.11 -9.33 17.45
CA TYR A 70 -2.20 -8.35 17.29
C TYR A 70 -3.58 -9.02 17.14
N VAL A 71 -4.63 -8.27 17.45
CA VAL A 71 -6.02 -8.64 17.17
C VAL A 71 -6.45 -7.95 15.89
N VAL A 72 -6.62 -8.71 14.80
CA VAL A 72 -6.91 -8.15 13.48
C VAL A 72 -8.36 -8.39 13.10
N ASN A 73 -9.05 -7.33 12.71
CA ASN A 73 -10.47 -7.34 12.36
C ASN A 73 -10.76 -6.58 11.06
N PRO A 74 -11.79 -6.95 10.29
CA PRO A 74 -12.26 -6.14 9.19
C PRO A 74 -13.14 -5.00 9.71
N LEU A 75 -12.99 -3.78 9.17
CA LEU A 75 -13.91 -2.66 9.36
C LEU A 75 -14.85 -2.59 8.17
N LYS A 76 -16.13 -2.93 8.38
CA LYS A 76 -17.14 -3.02 7.30
C LYS A 76 -18.15 -1.89 7.29
N ASP A 77 -18.18 -1.11 8.36
CA ASP A 77 -19.10 0.00 8.53
C ASP A 77 -18.41 1.32 8.11
N GLU A 78 -19.20 2.27 7.58
CA GLU A 78 -18.75 3.64 7.33
C GLU A 78 -18.17 4.27 8.61
N ILE A 79 -17.18 5.15 8.46
CA ILE A 79 -16.43 5.71 9.58
C ILE A 79 -17.22 6.85 10.23
N GLY A 80 -18.16 6.47 11.08
CA GLY A 80 -18.91 7.37 11.95
C GLY A 80 -18.12 7.77 13.20
N GLN A 81 -18.76 8.60 14.04
CA GLN A 81 -18.14 9.16 15.25
C GLN A 81 -17.64 8.09 16.24
N ASN A 82 -18.35 6.96 16.34
CA ASN A 82 -18.05 5.90 17.32
C ASN A 82 -17.45 4.65 16.68
N THR A 83 -17.30 4.61 15.36
CA THR A 83 -16.80 3.43 14.64
C THR A 83 -15.36 3.10 15.01
N LEU A 84 -14.59 4.10 15.45
CA LEU A 84 -13.16 3.96 15.78
C LEU A 84 -12.88 3.89 17.30
N GLU A 85 -13.90 3.74 18.16
CA GLU A 85 -13.70 3.74 19.64
C GLU A 85 -12.80 2.60 20.12
N ASP A 86 -12.91 1.40 19.52
CA ASP A 86 -12.12 0.22 19.89
C ASP A 86 -10.96 -0.04 18.91
N VAL A 87 -10.60 0.94 18.08
CA VAL A 87 -9.54 0.82 17.06
C VAL A 87 -8.27 1.50 17.55
N ASP A 88 -7.16 0.75 17.67
CA ASP A 88 -5.84 1.32 17.96
C ASP A 88 -5.12 1.70 16.65
N ILE A 89 -5.19 0.83 15.64
CA ILE A 89 -4.58 1.04 14.33
C ILE A 89 -5.63 0.79 13.24
N LEU A 90 -5.87 1.79 12.40
CA LEU A 90 -6.69 1.68 11.18
C LEU A 90 -5.79 1.53 9.96
N VAL A 91 -6.01 0.47 9.18
CA VAL A 91 -5.34 0.22 7.91
C VAL A 91 -6.32 0.46 6.78
N ILE A 92 -6.08 1.47 5.96
CA ILE A 92 -6.86 1.75 4.74
C ILE A 92 -5.95 1.42 3.55
N SER A 93 -6.35 0.48 2.70
CA SER A 93 -5.55 0.10 1.53
C SER A 93 -6.38 0.10 0.27
N ASN A 94 -5.94 0.90 -0.70
CA ASN A 94 -6.53 0.96 -2.03
C ASN A 94 -8.05 1.12 -2.01
N SER A 95 -8.52 2.12 -1.25
CA SER A 95 -9.92 2.54 -1.26
C SER A 95 -10.33 3.06 -2.65
N LEU A 96 -11.60 2.88 -3.02
CA LEU A 96 -12.16 3.33 -4.29
C LEU A 96 -13.50 4.05 -4.07
N ASN A 97 -13.69 5.12 -4.82
CA ASN A 97 -15.03 5.62 -5.03
C ASN A 97 -15.84 4.59 -5.81
N ILE A 98 -17.14 4.49 -5.55
CA ILE A 98 -18.05 3.56 -6.25
C ILE A 98 -17.96 3.71 -7.78
N ARG A 99 -17.70 4.91 -8.28
CA ARG A 99 -17.48 5.20 -9.70
C ARG A 99 -16.37 4.36 -10.30
N ASN A 100 -15.28 4.17 -9.55
CA ASN A 100 -14.06 3.54 -10.06
C ASN A 100 -13.92 2.06 -9.70
N THR A 101 -14.94 1.41 -9.17
CA THR A 101 -14.90 -0.02 -8.85
C THR A 101 -14.77 -0.91 -10.10
N GLN A 102 -15.29 -0.45 -11.24
CA GLN A 102 -15.26 -1.16 -12.52
C GLN A 102 -14.59 -0.36 -13.65
N ASP A 103 -14.44 0.95 -13.49
CA ASP A 103 -13.89 1.86 -14.49
C ASP A 103 -12.78 2.71 -13.88
N TRP A 104 -11.54 2.36 -14.17
CA TRP A 104 -10.35 3.06 -13.67
C TRP A 104 -9.93 4.24 -14.57
N THR A 105 -10.93 4.99 -15.04
CA THR A 105 -10.76 6.19 -15.86
C THR A 105 -11.05 7.45 -15.02
N LEU A 106 -10.32 8.53 -15.29
CA LEU A 106 -10.56 9.83 -14.65
C LEU A 106 -12.01 10.32 -14.87
N PRO A 107 -12.61 11.04 -13.90
CA PRO A 107 -12.04 11.43 -12.62
C PRO A 107 -12.08 10.29 -11.59
N THR A 108 -11.19 10.39 -10.61
CA THR A 108 -11.07 9.47 -9.46
C THR A 108 -11.42 10.23 -8.18
N PRO A 109 -12.71 10.48 -7.91
CA PRO A 109 -13.14 11.24 -6.73
C PRO A 109 -12.85 10.50 -5.44
N SER A 110 -12.89 11.23 -4.32
CA SER A 110 -12.69 10.68 -2.97
C SER A 110 -13.55 9.44 -2.72
N ALA A 111 -12.97 8.45 -2.06
CA ALA A 111 -13.68 7.30 -1.52
C ALA A 111 -14.45 7.65 -0.24
N PHE A 112 -14.06 8.74 0.42
CA PHE A 112 -14.53 9.15 1.75
C PHE A 112 -15.42 10.39 1.64
N THR A 113 -16.39 10.48 2.50
CA THR A 113 -17.16 11.71 2.74
C THR A 113 -16.35 12.67 3.62
N GLU A 114 -16.72 13.95 3.61
CA GLU A 114 -16.10 14.97 4.47
C GLU A 114 -16.24 14.61 5.96
N ASP A 115 -17.39 14.05 6.37
CA ASP A 115 -17.61 13.65 7.77
C ASP A 115 -16.69 12.50 8.18
N GLU A 116 -16.48 11.51 7.33
CA GLU A 116 -15.54 10.41 7.58
C GLU A 116 -14.10 10.90 7.70
N ILE A 117 -13.66 11.79 6.80
CA ILE A 117 -12.35 12.43 6.86
C ILE A 117 -12.18 13.15 8.19
N ASN A 118 -13.17 13.96 8.60
CA ASN A 118 -13.13 14.70 9.87
C ASN A 118 -13.08 13.76 11.08
N ASN A 119 -13.81 12.64 11.06
CA ASN A 119 -13.78 11.62 12.11
C ASN A 119 -12.40 10.95 12.20
N ILE A 120 -11.79 10.55 11.07
CA ILE A 120 -10.44 9.97 11.02
C ILE A 120 -9.41 10.98 11.57
N VAL A 121 -9.45 12.24 11.11
CA VAL A 121 -8.52 13.29 11.55
C VAL A 121 -8.61 13.53 13.06
N SER A 122 -9.83 13.60 13.60
CA SER A 122 -10.06 13.79 15.03
C SER A 122 -9.55 12.59 15.82
N TRP A 123 -9.84 11.37 15.37
CA TRP A 123 -9.41 10.14 15.99
C TRP A 123 -7.86 10.01 16.02
N VAL A 124 -7.17 10.29 14.90
CA VAL A 124 -5.71 10.30 14.88
C VAL A 124 -5.16 11.38 15.82
N LYS A 125 -5.74 12.58 15.81
CA LYS A 125 -5.30 13.67 16.69
C LYS A 125 -5.39 13.29 18.17
N ASP A 126 -6.37 12.48 18.54
CA ASP A 126 -6.61 12.04 19.92
C ASP A 126 -5.80 10.80 20.32
N GLY A 127 -5.10 10.15 19.41
CA GLY A 127 -4.16 9.07 19.73
C GLY A 127 -4.25 7.82 18.86
N GLY A 128 -5.25 7.70 17.99
CA GLY A 128 -5.33 6.61 17.03
C GLY A 128 -4.20 6.65 15.99
N SER A 129 -3.91 5.54 15.36
CA SER A 129 -2.83 5.43 14.38
C SER A 129 -3.35 4.96 13.02
N LEU A 130 -3.02 5.71 11.96
CA LEU A 130 -3.49 5.44 10.60
C LEU A 130 -2.36 4.87 9.72
N PHE A 131 -2.60 3.74 9.07
CA PHE A 131 -1.80 3.26 7.96
C PHE A 131 -2.58 3.44 6.65
N LEU A 132 -2.30 4.52 5.93
CA LEU A 132 -2.93 4.83 4.64
C LEU A 132 -2.04 4.35 3.50
N ILE A 133 -2.58 3.46 2.67
CA ILE A 133 -1.88 2.87 1.54
C ILE A 133 -2.70 3.16 0.28
N ALA A 134 -2.12 3.90 -0.65
CA ALA A 134 -2.70 4.18 -1.95
C ALA A 134 -1.65 3.88 -3.02
N ASP A 135 -1.88 2.81 -3.76
CA ASP A 135 -1.03 2.35 -4.86
C ASP A 135 -1.13 3.31 -6.08
N HIS A 136 -0.82 2.89 -7.27
CA HIS A 136 -1.00 3.67 -8.50
C HIS A 136 -2.47 4.09 -8.75
N MET A 137 -2.69 4.98 -9.72
CA MET A 137 -4.04 5.34 -10.20
C MET A 137 -4.96 4.10 -10.33
N PRO A 138 -6.19 4.10 -9.83
CA PRO A 138 -6.98 5.25 -9.37
C PRO A 138 -6.94 5.49 -7.85
N PHE A 139 -6.22 4.70 -7.08
CA PHE A 139 -6.26 4.68 -5.63
C PHE A 139 -5.79 5.99 -4.97
N PRO A 140 -4.71 6.66 -5.46
CA PRO A 140 -4.30 7.95 -4.90
C PRO A 140 -5.34 9.04 -5.11
N GLY A 141 -6.06 9.03 -6.24
CA GLY A 141 -7.17 9.94 -6.45
C GLY A 141 -8.27 9.75 -5.42
N ALA A 142 -8.61 8.49 -5.11
CA ALA A 142 -9.65 8.16 -4.14
C ALA A 142 -9.23 8.44 -2.68
N ALA A 143 -7.95 8.36 -2.36
CA ALA A 143 -7.39 8.62 -1.01
C ALA A 143 -6.89 10.07 -0.82
N GLY A 144 -6.80 10.86 -1.91
CA GLY A 144 -6.10 12.14 -1.94
C GLY A 144 -6.66 13.19 -0.97
N GLU A 145 -7.98 13.30 -0.86
CA GLU A 145 -8.60 14.26 0.07
C GLU A 145 -8.27 13.91 1.53
N LEU A 146 -8.32 12.63 1.90
CA LEU A 146 -7.93 12.17 3.23
C LEU A 146 -6.43 12.42 3.47
N ALA A 147 -5.56 12.04 2.54
CA ALA A 147 -4.11 12.23 2.66
C ALA A 147 -3.73 13.71 2.81
N SER A 148 -4.38 14.61 2.07
CA SER A 148 -4.10 16.05 2.07
C SER A 148 -4.40 16.71 3.41
N THR A 149 -5.36 16.19 4.20
CA THR A 149 -5.64 16.71 5.55
C THR A 149 -4.47 16.51 6.51
N PHE A 150 -3.60 15.56 6.22
CA PHE A 150 -2.36 15.29 6.95
C PHE A 150 -1.13 15.93 6.29
N GLY A 151 -1.32 16.62 5.13
CA GLY A 151 -0.29 17.31 4.38
C GLY A 151 0.44 16.46 3.35
N PHE A 152 -0.03 15.26 3.04
CA PHE A 152 0.51 14.43 1.97
C PHE A 152 -0.18 14.76 0.64
N GLU A 153 0.61 15.05 -0.41
CA GLU A 153 0.09 15.37 -1.74
C GLU A 153 0.34 14.20 -2.69
N LEU A 154 -0.71 13.44 -2.98
CA LEU A 154 -0.65 12.24 -3.82
C LEU A 154 -0.69 12.62 -5.30
N ASN A 155 0.08 11.93 -6.15
CA ASN A 155 0.21 12.27 -7.56
C ASN A 155 -0.88 11.66 -8.45
N ASN A 156 -1.51 10.56 -8.03
CA ASN A 156 -2.48 9.77 -8.80
C ASN A 156 -1.92 9.27 -10.14
N GLY A 157 -0.66 8.86 -10.15
CA GLY A 157 0.06 8.35 -11.32
C GLY A 157 0.66 6.97 -11.07
N PHE A 158 1.69 6.66 -11.87
CA PHE A 158 2.48 5.43 -11.77
C PHE A 158 3.95 5.81 -11.65
N ALA A 159 4.58 5.52 -10.52
CA ALA A 159 6.02 5.70 -10.35
C ALA A 159 6.76 4.68 -11.23
N TYR A 160 7.65 5.16 -12.09
CA TYR A 160 8.33 4.39 -13.11
C TYR A 160 9.82 4.73 -13.15
N ASP A 161 10.69 3.74 -12.91
CA ASP A 161 12.12 3.89 -13.08
C ASP A 161 12.48 3.72 -14.56
N THR A 162 12.99 4.80 -15.16
CA THR A 162 13.34 4.85 -16.59
C THR A 162 14.58 4.03 -16.95
N VAL A 163 15.38 3.64 -15.95
CA VAL A 163 16.60 2.84 -16.16
C VAL A 163 16.30 1.35 -16.09
N THR A 164 15.50 0.93 -15.10
CA THR A 164 15.12 -0.49 -14.94
C THR A 164 13.97 -0.90 -15.84
N GLY A 165 13.26 0.06 -16.42
CA GLY A 165 12.11 -0.21 -17.30
C GLY A 165 10.83 -0.50 -16.54
N GLY A 166 10.71 0.04 -15.33
CA GLY A 166 9.55 -0.09 -14.46
C GLY A 166 9.74 -1.11 -13.34
N SER A 167 8.64 -1.50 -12.74
CA SER A 167 8.58 -2.41 -11.61
C SER A 167 9.06 -3.85 -11.96
N PRO A 168 9.62 -4.59 -10.97
CA PRO A 168 9.74 -4.21 -9.56
C PRO A 168 11.05 -3.49 -9.24
N ASP A 169 10.98 -2.58 -8.26
CA ASP A 169 12.08 -1.72 -7.85
C ASP A 169 12.71 -2.18 -6.53
N LEU A 170 14.02 -1.99 -6.39
CA LEU A 170 14.77 -2.30 -5.19
C LEU A 170 15.19 -0.99 -4.49
N PHE A 171 14.74 -0.82 -3.24
CA PHE A 171 15.15 0.28 -2.38
C PHE A 171 16.13 -0.23 -1.33
N THR A 172 17.26 0.45 -1.14
CA THR A 172 18.30 0.02 -0.22
C THR A 172 18.84 1.16 0.65
N ILE A 173 19.28 0.82 1.86
CA ILE A 173 20.02 1.74 2.73
C ILE A 173 21.33 2.18 2.04
N LYS A 174 21.99 1.25 1.36
CA LYS A 174 23.29 1.49 0.68
C LYS A 174 23.18 2.58 -0.39
N GLU A 175 22.11 2.59 -1.16
CA GLU A 175 21.87 3.57 -2.22
C GLU A 175 21.16 4.82 -1.71
N GLY A 176 20.71 4.81 -0.45
CA GLY A 176 19.98 5.91 0.17
C GLY A 176 18.54 6.06 -0.29
N THR A 177 18.01 5.10 -1.05
CA THR A 177 16.60 5.06 -1.48
C THR A 177 15.70 4.52 -0.39
N LEU A 178 16.18 3.64 0.49
CA LEU A 178 15.58 3.31 1.79
C LEU A 178 16.31 4.13 2.85
N LYS A 179 15.60 4.88 3.68
CA LYS A 179 16.19 5.76 4.69
C LYS A 179 16.41 5.02 6.01
N ALA A 180 17.62 5.19 6.57
CA ALA A 180 17.93 4.72 7.93
C ALA A 180 17.17 5.57 8.95
N ASN A 181 16.22 4.97 9.66
CA ASN A 181 15.42 5.60 10.71
C ASN A 181 14.92 4.54 11.72
N SER A 182 14.07 4.92 12.66
CA SER A 182 13.55 4.01 13.67
C SER A 182 12.79 2.81 13.07
N ILE A 183 12.04 3.01 11.98
CA ILE A 183 11.30 1.94 11.30
C ILE A 183 12.25 0.92 10.67
N THR A 184 13.27 1.38 9.93
CA THR A 184 14.24 0.47 9.29
C THR A 184 15.19 -0.18 10.29
N ASN A 185 15.38 0.41 11.47
CA ASN A 185 16.16 -0.18 12.56
C ASN A 185 15.37 -1.23 13.37
N GLY A 186 14.03 -1.11 13.41
CA GLY A 186 13.19 -1.97 14.24
C GLY A 186 13.46 -1.80 15.75
N ARG A 187 12.92 -2.70 16.57
CA ARG A 187 13.12 -2.73 18.03
C ARG A 187 14.51 -3.25 18.42
N ASN A 188 15.16 -3.98 17.52
CA ASN A 188 16.46 -4.61 17.77
C ASN A 188 17.16 -5.02 16.45
N GLU A 189 18.40 -5.53 16.54
CA GLU A 189 19.23 -5.91 15.38
C GLU A 189 18.59 -6.98 14.46
N LEU A 190 17.70 -7.84 14.98
CA LEU A 190 17.05 -8.90 14.19
C LEU A 190 15.91 -8.35 13.32
N GLU A 191 15.43 -7.15 13.63
CA GLU A 191 14.34 -6.47 12.93
C GLU A 191 14.85 -5.42 11.94
N LYS A 192 16.16 -5.30 11.75
CA LYS A 192 16.73 -4.38 10.77
C LYS A 192 16.32 -4.74 9.35
N VAL A 193 15.96 -3.69 8.62
CA VAL A 193 15.60 -3.73 7.20
C VAL A 193 16.60 -2.89 6.42
N ASP A 194 17.39 -3.52 5.58
CA ASP A 194 18.41 -2.84 4.76
C ASP A 194 18.03 -2.74 3.28
N SER A 195 17.02 -3.50 2.86
CA SER A 195 16.48 -3.47 1.51
C SER A 195 15.02 -3.91 1.46
N ILE A 196 14.24 -3.35 0.55
CA ILE A 196 12.86 -3.75 0.26
C ILE A 196 12.62 -3.80 -1.24
N TYR A 197 11.60 -4.52 -1.64
CA TYR A 197 11.22 -4.75 -3.02
C TYR A 197 9.79 -4.26 -3.26
N SER A 198 9.64 -3.29 -4.17
CA SER A 198 8.38 -2.66 -4.56
C SER A 198 7.98 -3.15 -5.94
N PHE A 199 6.69 -3.16 -6.26
CA PHE A 199 6.19 -3.79 -7.50
C PHE A 199 5.65 -2.80 -8.51
N THR A 200 4.94 -1.81 -8.07
CA THR A 200 4.45 -0.66 -8.80
C THR A 200 3.89 0.27 -7.73
N GLY A 201 3.74 1.53 -8.01
CA GLY A 201 3.16 2.40 -7.01
C GLY A 201 3.05 3.81 -7.53
N GLU A 202 2.78 4.73 -6.63
CA GLU A 202 2.78 6.14 -6.90
C GLU A 202 3.93 6.88 -6.23
N ALA A 203 4.03 8.16 -6.52
CA ALA A 203 4.91 9.10 -5.87
C ALA A 203 4.08 10.17 -5.18
N PHE A 204 4.48 10.58 -3.96
CA PHE A 204 3.83 11.67 -3.25
C PHE A 204 4.81 12.63 -2.60
N GLN A 205 4.36 13.87 -2.37
CA GLN A 205 5.09 14.85 -1.59
C GLN A 205 4.68 14.79 -0.13
N ILE A 206 5.62 15.11 0.74
CA ILE A 206 5.44 15.04 2.19
C ILE A 206 5.50 16.44 2.82
N PRO A 207 4.79 16.71 3.92
CA PRO A 207 4.96 17.94 4.69
C PRO A 207 6.32 17.96 5.41
N GLU A 208 6.78 19.14 5.82
CA GLU A 208 8.10 19.35 6.45
C GLU A 208 8.28 18.55 7.75
N ASP A 209 7.19 18.27 8.47
CA ASP A 209 7.19 17.52 9.73
C ASP A 209 7.01 16.00 9.56
N ALA A 210 7.03 15.50 8.32
CA ALA A 210 7.05 14.08 8.02
C ALA A 210 8.49 13.57 7.75
N ALA A 211 8.70 12.28 7.98
CA ALA A 211 9.96 11.60 7.69
C ALA A 211 9.78 10.61 6.53
N THR A 212 10.56 10.78 5.47
CA THR A 212 10.64 9.81 4.36
C THR A 212 11.25 8.49 4.84
N VAL A 213 10.63 7.38 4.43
CA VAL A 213 11.17 6.02 4.56
C VAL A 213 11.67 5.49 3.22
N LEU A 214 10.87 5.64 2.16
CA LEU A 214 11.26 5.30 0.78
C LEU A 214 11.29 6.59 -0.05
N ILE A 215 12.43 6.84 -0.71
CA ILE A 215 12.60 8.00 -1.59
C ILE A 215 12.91 7.54 -3.01
N LEU A 216 12.27 8.17 -3.97
CA LEU A 216 12.49 7.96 -5.39
C LEU A 216 13.74 8.73 -5.85
N ASN A 217 14.64 8.06 -6.54
CA ASN A 217 15.87 8.69 -7.04
C ASN A 217 15.63 9.45 -8.36
N GLU A 218 16.70 9.98 -8.95
CA GLU A 218 16.65 10.80 -10.18
C GLU A 218 16.15 10.08 -11.43
N ASN A 219 16.05 8.75 -11.40
CA ASN A 219 15.59 7.96 -12.54
C ASN A 219 14.05 7.84 -12.59
N PHE A 220 13.36 8.25 -11.51
CA PHE A 220 11.92 8.08 -11.44
C PHE A 220 11.15 9.23 -12.08
N ILE A 221 10.16 8.84 -12.87
CA ILE A 221 9.07 9.70 -13.36
C ILE A 221 7.74 9.16 -12.86
N SER A 222 6.71 9.99 -12.85
CA SER A 222 5.33 9.55 -12.72
C SER A 222 4.65 9.62 -14.07
N LEU A 223 4.10 8.52 -14.53
CA LEU A 223 3.22 8.43 -15.70
C LEU A 223 1.78 8.66 -15.26
N MET A 224 1.07 9.58 -15.93
CA MET A 224 -0.28 10.02 -15.54
C MET A 224 -1.29 9.78 -16.68
N PRO A 225 -1.70 8.52 -16.92
CA PRO A 225 -2.68 8.21 -17.97
C PRO A 225 -4.09 8.65 -17.56
N ASP A 226 -4.98 8.90 -18.52
CA ASP A 226 -6.41 9.14 -18.27
C ASP A 226 -7.16 7.88 -17.82
N THR A 227 -6.65 6.69 -18.20
CA THR A 227 -7.18 5.38 -17.82
C THR A 227 -6.01 4.53 -17.31
N ALA A 228 -6.14 3.93 -16.13
CA ALA A 228 -5.09 3.14 -15.52
C ALA A 228 -4.61 2.02 -16.46
N TRP A 229 -3.28 1.84 -16.51
CA TRP A 229 -2.58 0.86 -17.35
C TRP A 229 -2.68 1.09 -18.88
N ASN A 230 -3.30 2.19 -19.34
CA ASN A 230 -3.38 2.56 -20.75
C ASN A 230 -2.34 3.65 -21.07
N PHE A 231 -1.10 3.24 -21.23
CA PHE A 231 0.01 4.14 -21.57
C PHE A 231 0.13 4.33 -23.07
N LYS A 232 0.28 5.58 -23.50
CA LYS A 232 0.46 6.01 -24.89
C LYS A 232 1.75 6.83 -25.01
N ASP A 233 2.19 7.07 -26.23
CA ASP A 233 3.40 7.88 -26.49
C ASP A 233 3.27 9.32 -25.94
N ASP A 234 2.06 9.84 -25.85
CA ASP A 234 1.73 11.17 -25.33
C ASP A 234 1.21 11.17 -23.89
N THR A 235 1.29 10.04 -23.18
CA THR A 235 0.92 9.97 -21.76
C THR A 235 1.71 11.03 -20.96
N PRO A 236 1.03 11.95 -20.23
CA PRO A 236 1.70 12.96 -19.44
C PRO A 236 2.65 12.32 -18.42
N GLN A 237 3.80 12.94 -18.24
CA GLN A 237 4.80 12.49 -17.28
C GLN A 237 5.49 13.65 -16.58
N ILE A 238 5.85 13.46 -15.32
CA ILE A 238 6.64 14.42 -14.54
C ILE A 238 7.80 13.73 -13.86
N SER A 239 8.91 14.46 -13.60
CA SER A 239 9.95 13.95 -12.71
C SER A 239 9.44 13.93 -11.28
N VAL A 240 9.66 12.81 -10.60
CA VAL A 240 9.34 12.61 -9.17
C VAL A 240 10.59 12.34 -8.35
N SER A 241 11.75 12.76 -8.87
CA SER A 241 13.01 12.70 -8.14
C SER A 241 12.91 13.42 -6.79
N GLY A 242 13.27 12.73 -5.73
CA GLY A 242 13.20 13.25 -4.36
C GLY A 242 11.81 13.13 -3.71
N TRP A 243 10.79 12.69 -4.41
CA TRP A 243 9.48 12.40 -3.81
C TRP A 243 9.52 11.09 -3.03
N SER A 244 8.53 10.89 -2.16
CA SER A 244 8.42 9.69 -1.34
C SER A 244 7.50 8.65 -1.97
N GLN A 245 7.75 7.37 -1.66
CA GLN A 245 6.82 6.26 -1.84
C GLN A 245 6.44 5.62 -0.51
N GLY A 246 7.11 6.01 0.58
CA GLY A 246 6.79 5.65 1.95
C GLY A 246 7.27 6.71 2.91
N ALA A 247 6.40 7.17 3.81
CA ALA A 247 6.71 8.21 4.79
C ALA A 247 5.87 8.06 6.06
N VAL A 248 6.32 8.66 7.15
CA VAL A 248 5.65 8.63 8.45
C VAL A 248 5.59 10.00 9.07
N LYS A 249 4.56 10.24 9.90
CA LYS A 249 4.33 11.50 10.57
C LYS A 249 3.64 11.30 11.92
N LYS A 250 4.06 12.05 12.94
CA LYS A 250 3.29 12.20 14.19
C LYS A 250 2.24 13.29 13.98
N PHE A 251 1.00 13.04 14.40
CA PHE A 251 -0.10 13.99 14.25
C PHE A 251 -0.95 14.03 15.53
N GLY A 252 -0.91 15.15 16.25
CA GLY A 252 -1.51 15.23 17.58
C GLY A 252 -0.85 14.24 18.54
N LYS A 253 -1.64 13.30 19.09
CA LYS A 253 -1.16 12.20 19.93
C LYS A 253 -0.93 10.92 19.14
N GLY A 254 -1.47 10.83 17.91
CA GLY A 254 -1.39 9.63 17.07
C GLY A 254 -0.29 9.71 16.03
N LYS A 255 -0.30 8.73 15.13
CA LYS A 255 0.71 8.53 14.11
C LYS A 255 0.09 8.18 12.76
N ILE A 256 0.78 8.52 11.67
CA ILE A 256 0.36 8.22 10.32
C ILE A 256 1.54 7.62 9.57
N ALA A 257 1.32 6.46 8.93
CA ALA A 257 2.16 5.94 7.89
C ALA A 257 1.43 6.10 6.54
N MET A 258 2.05 6.82 5.59
CA MET A 258 1.55 6.97 4.23
C MET A 258 2.42 6.14 3.28
N TRP A 259 1.79 5.32 2.45
CA TRP A 259 2.50 4.42 1.54
C TRP A 259 1.91 4.43 0.14
N GLY A 260 2.78 4.57 -0.86
CA GLY A 260 2.41 4.66 -2.27
C GLY A 260 2.47 3.32 -3.01
N GLU A 261 2.51 2.18 -2.30
CA GLU A 261 2.54 0.85 -2.91
C GLU A 261 1.96 -0.19 -1.95
N ALA A 262 1.01 -0.97 -2.44
CA ALA A 262 0.25 -1.92 -1.63
C ALA A 262 0.69 -3.38 -1.82
N ALA A 263 1.13 -3.76 -3.02
CA ALA A 263 1.47 -5.14 -3.33
C ALA A 263 2.68 -5.64 -2.54
N MET A 264 3.60 -4.74 -2.14
CA MET A 264 4.75 -5.09 -1.31
C MET A 264 4.39 -5.67 0.07
N PHE A 265 3.17 -5.43 0.53
CA PHE A 265 2.62 -5.95 1.79
C PHE A 265 1.64 -7.12 1.59
N THR A 266 1.44 -7.58 0.36
CA THR A 266 0.76 -8.83 0.05
C THR A 266 1.74 -9.99 0.04
N ALA A 267 1.23 -11.22 -0.09
CA ALA A 267 2.00 -12.37 -0.57
C ALA A 267 1.09 -13.12 -1.53
N GLN A 268 1.31 -12.94 -2.83
CA GLN A 268 0.43 -13.44 -3.88
C GLN A 268 1.15 -14.43 -4.77
N ILE A 269 0.37 -15.32 -5.37
CA ILE A 269 0.77 -16.16 -6.51
C ILE A 269 -0.12 -15.84 -7.70
N ALA A 270 0.49 -15.65 -8.86
CA ALA A 270 -0.17 -15.24 -10.09
C ALA A 270 0.07 -16.23 -11.23
N GLY A 271 -1.00 -16.55 -11.95
CA GLY A 271 -0.98 -17.39 -13.16
C GLY A 271 -0.56 -18.83 -12.94
N GLU A 272 -0.53 -19.59 -14.04
CA GLU A 272 -0.15 -21.01 -14.04
C GLU A 272 1.29 -21.24 -13.57
N GLN A 273 2.18 -20.28 -13.80
CA GLN A 273 3.58 -20.34 -13.37
C GLN A 273 3.77 -20.03 -11.89
N LYS A 274 2.70 -19.71 -11.16
CA LYS A 274 2.72 -19.36 -9.73
C LYS A 274 3.76 -18.27 -9.40
N VAL A 275 3.83 -17.21 -10.21
CA VAL A 275 4.75 -16.10 -9.99
C VAL A 275 4.44 -15.45 -8.65
N LYS A 276 5.44 -15.36 -7.78
CA LYS A 276 5.32 -14.76 -6.44
C LYS A 276 5.47 -13.24 -6.51
N THR A 277 4.53 -12.53 -5.87
CA THR A 277 4.48 -11.07 -5.83
C THR A 277 4.15 -10.61 -4.41
N GLY A 278 4.88 -9.61 -3.93
CA GLY A 278 4.75 -9.12 -2.55
C GLY A 278 5.80 -9.71 -1.62
N MET A 279 5.47 -9.88 -0.35
CA MET A 279 6.39 -10.37 0.69
C MET A 279 6.98 -11.77 0.43
N ASN A 280 6.31 -12.57 -0.41
CA ASN A 280 6.78 -13.91 -0.81
C ASN A 280 7.69 -13.91 -2.05
N ALA A 281 7.91 -12.75 -2.70
CA ALA A 281 8.81 -12.66 -3.84
C ALA A 281 10.27 -12.94 -3.43
N PRO A 282 11.09 -13.60 -4.27
CA PRO A 282 12.45 -14.01 -3.89
C PRO A 282 13.36 -12.88 -3.44
N LYS A 283 13.15 -11.66 -3.95
CA LYS A 283 13.94 -10.47 -3.61
C LYS A 283 13.34 -9.65 -2.47
N ALA A 284 12.12 -9.95 -2.02
CA ALA A 284 11.39 -9.22 -0.99
C ALA A 284 11.69 -9.73 0.43
N LYS A 285 12.93 -10.12 0.70
CA LYS A 285 13.36 -10.79 1.92
C LYS A 285 12.97 -10.07 3.21
N TYR A 286 12.94 -8.74 3.19
CA TYR A 286 12.67 -7.92 4.36
C TYR A 286 11.33 -7.18 4.32
N ASN A 287 10.52 -7.37 3.27
CA ASN A 287 9.24 -6.68 3.17
C ASN A 287 8.31 -6.98 4.35
N TYR A 288 8.23 -8.25 4.78
CA TYR A 288 7.42 -8.63 5.94
C TYR A 288 7.92 -7.98 7.23
N GLN A 289 9.25 -7.83 7.39
CA GLN A 289 9.82 -7.17 8.56
C GLN A 289 9.56 -5.66 8.53
N LEU A 290 9.63 -5.03 7.35
CA LEU A 290 9.25 -3.62 7.21
C LEU A 290 7.80 -3.39 7.61
N LEU A 291 6.87 -4.27 7.18
CA LEU A 291 5.47 -4.21 7.59
C LEU A 291 5.33 -4.28 9.11
N LEU A 292 5.96 -5.26 9.75
CA LEU A 292 5.94 -5.37 11.21
C LEU A 292 6.49 -4.11 11.88
N ASN A 293 7.61 -3.58 11.41
CA ASN A 293 8.21 -2.38 11.97
C ASN A 293 7.32 -1.12 11.82
N ILE A 294 6.60 -0.99 10.69
CA ILE A 294 5.62 0.08 10.50
C ILE A 294 4.50 -0.04 11.54
N ILE A 295 3.95 -1.25 11.73
CA ILE A 295 2.90 -1.50 12.72
C ILE A 295 3.42 -1.27 14.13
N HIS A 296 4.63 -1.74 14.45
CA HIS A 296 5.26 -1.48 15.77
C HIS A 296 5.46 0.03 16.02
N TRP A 297 5.79 0.80 14.98
CA TRP A 297 5.91 2.25 15.11
C TRP A 297 4.53 2.89 15.33
N LEU A 298 3.51 2.49 14.57
CA LEU A 298 2.12 2.95 14.75
C LEU A 298 1.60 2.62 16.15
N ASP A 299 1.97 1.47 16.68
CA ASP A 299 1.60 0.96 18.01
C ASP A 299 2.49 1.50 19.15
N HIS A 300 3.32 2.51 18.87
CA HIS A 300 4.22 3.14 19.87
C HIS A 300 5.28 2.21 20.48
N LEU A 301 5.55 1.04 19.91
CA LEU A 301 6.64 0.13 20.31
C LEU A 301 8.01 0.56 19.76
N ILE A 302 8.01 1.40 18.74
CA ILE A 302 9.17 2.08 18.15
C ILE A 302 8.90 3.59 18.18
N GLU A 303 9.91 4.40 18.61
CA GLU A 303 9.80 5.85 18.74
C GLU A 303 10.28 6.62 17.47
#